data_d3bcb0660c660a8c57d87ab402e8b270
#
_entry.id   d3bcb0660c660a8c57d87ab402e8b270
#
_cell.length_a   1.000
_cell.length_b   1.000
_cell.length_c   1.000
_cell.angle_alpha   90.00
_cell.angle_beta   90.00
_cell.angle_gamma   90.00
#
_symmetry.space_group_name_H-M   'P 1'
#
loop_
_entity.id
_entity.type
_entity.pdbx_description
1 polymer ?
#
loop_
_entity_poly.entity_id
_entity_poly.type
_entity_poly.pdbx_seq_one_letter_code
_entity_poly.pdbx_strand_id
1 'polypeptide(L)'
;RGPGPHIIMDKLMDYHSVDIQWGNHDVLWMGAAAGQRGCIANVIRICARYGNLDILEEGYGINLLPLATFAMNTYRDDPCECFKLKGSPNYSASEMLLDVKMHKAISVIQFKVEGQIIKKNPGFKLDKRNLLHHIDYEKGTIELDGKEYKMLDSNFPTIDPKKPYALTKEE
;
A
#
# COMPACT_ATOMS: atom_id res chain seq x y z
N ARG A 1 -7.57 -14.35 -5.47
CA ARG A 1 -7.83 -13.18 -6.33
C ARG A 1 -9.10 -13.45 -7.14
N GLY A 2 -9.94 -12.48 -7.28
CA GLY A 2 -11.24 -12.58 -7.94
C GLY A 2 -12.38 -12.28 -6.97
N PRO A 3 -13.60 -12.08 -7.48
CA PRO A 3 -14.74 -11.71 -6.66
C PRO A 3 -15.16 -12.83 -5.72
N GLY A 4 -15.52 -12.49 -4.50
CA GLY A 4 -16.13 -13.38 -3.52
C GLY A 4 -15.27 -14.49 -2.90
N PRO A 5 -13.93 -14.30 -2.66
CA PRO A 5 -13.12 -15.34 -2.02
C PRO A 5 -13.62 -15.68 -0.60
N HIS A 6 -14.11 -14.68 0.14
CA HIS A 6 -14.72 -14.87 1.47
C HIS A 6 -15.96 -15.74 1.41
N ILE A 7 -16.84 -15.57 0.42
CA ILE A 7 -18.05 -16.39 0.23
C ILE A 7 -17.70 -17.86 0.02
N ILE A 8 -16.64 -18.13 -0.75
CA ILE A 8 -16.18 -19.50 -1.01
C ILE A 8 -15.64 -20.12 0.28
N MET A 9 -14.83 -19.39 1.03
CA MET A 9 -14.25 -19.87 2.27
C MET A 9 -15.30 -20.11 3.34
N ASP A 10 -16.26 -19.21 3.51
CA ASP A 10 -17.36 -19.37 4.46
C ASP A 10 -18.17 -20.64 4.13
N LYS A 11 -18.52 -20.85 2.86
CA LYS A 11 -19.24 -22.07 2.44
C LYS A 11 -18.44 -23.35 2.68
N LEU A 12 -17.12 -23.32 2.46
CA LEU A 12 -16.27 -24.48 2.72
C LEU A 12 -16.22 -24.81 4.22
N MET A 13 -16.04 -23.77 5.06
CA MET A 13 -15.98 -23.94 6.52
C MET A 13 -17.32 -24.41 7.11
N ASP A 14 -18.44 -23.96 6.56
CA ASP A 14 -19.79 -24.37 7.00
C ASP A 14 -20.14 -25.82 6.58
N TYR A 15 -19.52 -26.31 5.50
CA TYR A 15 -19.90 -27.60 4.90
C TYR A 15 -18.97 -28.75 5.29
N HIS A 16 -17.66 -28.47 5.48
CA HIS A 16 -16.65 -29.48 5.75
C HIS A 16 -15.63 -29.03 6.81
N SER A 17 -14.94 -30.00 7.40
CA SER A 17 -13.66 -29.72 8.05
C SER A 17 -12.65 -29.35 6.99
N VAL A 18 -12.04 -28.16 7.11
CA VAL A 18 -11.15 -27.60 6.11
C VAL A 18 -9.76 -27.39 6.68
N ASP A 19 -8.76 -28.01 6.05
CA ASP A 19 -7.35 -27.70 6.29
C ASP A 19 -6.82 -26.75 5.21
N ILE A 20 -6.24 -25.64 5.62
CA ILE A 20 -5.76 -24.60 4.71
C ILE A 20 -4.23 -24.63 4.67
N GLN A 21 -3.68 -24.88 3.50
CA GLN A 21 -2.25 -24.67 3.22
C GLN A 21 -2.05 -23.22 2.78
N TRP A 22 -1.37 -22.46 3.59
CA TRP A 22 -1.12 -21.03 3.32
C TRP A 22 0.18 -20.80 2.54
N GLY A 23 0.17 -19.80 1.66
CA GLY A 23 1.33 -19.33 0.91
C GLY A 23 1.89 -18.01 1.50
N ASN A 24 2.93 -17.50 0.86
CA ASN A 24 3.61 -16.27 1.30
C ASN A 24 2.68 -15.02 1.30
N HIS A 25 1.71 -14.95 0.40
CA HIS A 25 0.75 -13.85 0.40
C HIS A 25 -0.23 -13.94 1.57
N ASP A 26 -0.62 -15.15 1.97
CA ASP A 26 -1.56 -15.36 3.07
C ASP A 26 -0.98 -14.89 4.40
N VAL A 27 0.34 -15.00 4.58
CA VAL A 27 1.04 -14.46 5.77
C VAL A 27 0.79 -12.96 5.94
N LEU A 28 0.74 -12.19 4.85
CA LEU A 28 0.45 -10.75 4.92
C LEU A 28 -1.00 -10.50 5.39
N TRP A 29 -1.96 -11.29 4.91
CA TRP A 29 -3.35 -11.19 5.34
C TRP A 29 -3.52 -11.61 6.81
N MET A 30 -2.85 -12.67 7.22
CA MET A 30 -2.82 -13.09 8.63
C MET A 30 -2.22 -12.01 9.54
N GLY A 31 -1.11 -11.41 9.12
CA GLY A 31 -0.48 -10.30 9.83
C GLY A 31 -1.38 -9.05 9.89
N ALA A 32 -2.10 -8.76 8.81
CA ALA A 32 -3.06 -7.66 8.75
C ALA A 32 -4.25 -7.90 9.70
N ALA A 33 -4.81 -9.12 9.70
CA ALA A 33 -5.88 -9.52 10.61
C ALA A 33 -5.42 -9.46 12.09
N ALA A 34 -4.14 -9.74 12.36
CA ALA A 34 -3.53 -9.59 13.68
C ALA A 34 -3.18 -8.13 14.05
N GLY A 35 -3.51 -7.15 13.22
CA GLY A 35 -3.27 -5.73 13.49
C GLY A 35 -1.85 -5.23 13.21
N GLN A 36 -1.02 -6.00 12.49
CA GLN A 36 0.34 -5.58 12.14
C GLN A 36 0.30 -4.51 11.03
N ARG A 37 0.71 -3.28 11.37
CA ARG A 37 0.53 -2.08 10.54
C ARG A 37 1.19 -2.19 9.17
N GLY A 38 2.39 -2.76 9.05
CA GLY A 38 3.07 -2.98 7.78
C GLY A 38 2.33 -3.97 6.88
N CYS A 39 1.75 -5.03 7.45
CA CYS A 39 0.92 -5.98 6.73
C CYS A 39 -0.39 -5.34 6.27
N ILE A 40 -1.05 -4.54 7.12
CA ILE A 40 -2.26 -3.79 6.77
C ILE A 40 -1.98 -2.89 5.56
N ALA A 41 -0.95 -2.04 5.64
CA ALA A 41 -0.59 -1.14 4.55
C ALA A 41 -0.26 -1.91 3.25
N ASN A 42 0.44 -3.04 3.36
CA ASN A 42 0.79 -3.87 2.21
C ASN A 42 -0.44 -4.51 1.57
N VAL A 43 -1.37 -5.07 2.36
CA VAL A 43 -2.62 -5.67 1.85
C VAL A 43 -3.44 -4.63 1.09
N ILE A 44 -3.68 -3.46 1.69
CA ILE A 44 -4.43 -2.37 1.05
C ILE A 44 -3.73 -1.93 -0.24
N ARG A 45 -2.41 -1.73 -0.21
CA ARG A 45 -1.64 -1.36 -1.42
C ARG A 45 -1.76 -2.41 -2.53
N ILE A 46 -1.70 -3.69 -2.20
CA ILE A 46 -1.85 -4.75 -3.21
C ILE A 46 -3.26 -4.73 -3.79
N CYS A 47 -4.29 -4.57 -2.96
CA CYS A 47 -5.67 -4.46 -3.43
C CYS A 47 -5.85 -3.24 -4.33
N ALA A 48 -5.35 -2.07 -3.93
CA ALA A 48 -5.38 -0.86 -4.77
C ALA A 48 -4.68 -1.10 -6.12
N ARG A 49 -3.47 -1.66 -6.11
CA ARG A 49 -2.69 -1.91 -7.33
C ARG A 49 -3.43 -2.77 -8.36
N TYR A 50 -4.26 -3.69 -7.91
CA TYR A 50 -4.97 -4.63 -8.80
C TYR A 50 -6.45 -4.28 -8.98
N GLY A 51 -6.92 -3.14 -8.47
CA GLY A 51 -8.31 -2.72 -8.56
C GLY A 51 -9.27 -3.67 -7.84
N ASN A 52 -8.93 -4.03 -6.60
CA ASN A 52 -9.69 -4.98 -5.78
C ASN A 52 -9.98 -4.39 -4.39
N LEU A 53 -10.13 -3.07 -4.27
CA LEU A 53 -10.46 -2.42 -2.99
C LEU A 53 -11.88 -2.76 -2.51
N ASP A 54 -12.79 -3.00 -3.44
CA ASP A 54 -14.15 -3.49 -3.21
C ASP A 54 -14.19 -4.76 -2.35
N ILE A 55 -13.22 -5.65 -2.53
CA ILE A 55 -13.11 -6.86 -1.69
C ILE A 55 -12.91 -6.51 -0.21
N LEU A 56 -12.14 -5.45 0.08
CA LEU A 56 -11.93 -5.01 1.46
C LEU A 56 -13.19 -4.37 2.05
N GLU A 57 -13.89 -3.56 1.26
CA GLU A 57 -15.08 -2.84 1.70
C GLU A 57 -16.30 -3.76 1.77
N GLU A 58 -16.65 -4.41 0.67
CA GLU A 58 -17.84 -5.26 0.57
C GLU A 58 -17.64 -6.63 1.23
N GLY A 59 -16.45 -7.23 1.05
CA GLY A 59 -16.18 -8.57 1.54
C GLY A 59 -15.83 -8.64 3.03
N TYR A 60 -15.14 -7.63 3.55
CA TYR A 60 -14.65 -7.62 4.94
C TYR A 60 -15.17 -6.45 5.76
N GLY A 61 -15.97 -5.55 5.20
CA GLY A 61 -16.54 -4.41 5.90
C GLY A 61 -15.51 -3.36 6.34
N ILE A 62 -14.37 -3.28 5.67
CA ILE A 62 -13.28 -2.35 6.01
C ILE A 62 -13.61 -1.00 5.39
N ASN A 63 -13.76 0.03 6.23
CA ASN A 63 -14.01 1.39 5.76
C ASN A 63 -12.74 2.03 5.20
N LEU A 64 -12.68 2.24 3.89
CA LEU A 64 -11.57 2.90 3.20
C LEU A 64 -11.80 4.41 2.94
N LEU A 65 -12.95 4.98 3.34
CA LEU A 65 -13.25 6.39 3.17
C LEU A 65 -12.19 7.34 3.75
N PRO A 66 -11.57 7.08 4.92
CA PRO A 66 -10.48 7.92 5.41
C PRO A 66 -9.28 7.96 4.46
N LEU A 67 -8.88 6.81 3.90
CA LEU A 67 -7.79 6.74 2.93
C LEU A 67 -8.17 7.46 1.62
N ALA A 68 -9.38 7.27 1.13
CA ALA A 68 -9.89 7.93 -0.07
C ALA A 68 -9.85 9.46 0.09
N THR A 69 -10.36 9.97 1.21
CA THR A 69 -10.38 11.39 1.54
C THR A 69 -8.95 11.96 1.65
N PHE A 70 -8.08 11.27 2.35
CA PHE A 70 -6.67 11.66 2.47
C PHE A 70 -5.98 11.69 1.09
N ALA A 71 -6.15 10.67 0.27
CA ALA A 71 -5.55 10.58 -1.04
C ALA A 71 -6.01 11.69 -1.98
N MET A 72 -7.32 11.96 -2.00
CA MET A 72 -7.90 13.03 -2.83
C MET A 72 -7.44 14.43 -2.40
N ASN A 73 -7.29 14.68 -1.11
CA ASN A 73 -6.80 15.96 -0.60
C ASN A 73 -5.31 16.14 -0.86
N THR A 74 -4.51 15.10 -0.61
CA THR A 74 -3.04 15.14 -0.70
C THR A 74 -2.55 15.17 -2.14
N TYR A 75 -3.19 14.42 -3.04
CA TYR A 75 -2.77 14.25 -4.43
C TYR A 75 -3.78 14.82 -5.43
N ARG A 76 -4.49 15.90 -5.08
CA ARG A 76 -5.57 16.50 -5.88
C ARG A 76 -5.19 16.68 -7.34
N ASP A 77 -4.07 17.34 -7.58
CA ASP A 77 -3.60 17.75 -8.92
C ASP A 77 -2.51 16.81 -9.46
N ASP A 78 -2.25 15.70 -8.78
CA ASP A 78 -1.25 14.72 -9.17
C ASP A 78 -1.89 13.64 -10.05
N PRO A 79 -1.39 13.42 -11.28
CA PRO A 79 -1.89 12.35 -12.14
C PRO A 79 -1.53 10.94 -11.65
N CYS A 80 -0.61 10.81 -10.68
CA CYS A 80 -0.15 9.55 -10.09
C CYS A 80 0.23 8.48 -11.13
N GLU A 81 0.88 8.86 -12.23
CA GLU A 81 1.15 8.02 -13.40
C GLU A 81 1.88 6.71 -13.06
N CYS A 82 2.80 6.75 -12.08
CA CYS A 82 3.55 5.58 -11.64
C CYS A 82 2.71 4.57 -10.84
N PHE A 83 1.50 4.95 -10.45
CA PHE A 83 0.61 4.16 -9.58
C PHE A 83 -0.62 3.63 -10.31
N LYS A 84 -0.61 3.63 -11.65
CA LYS A 84 -1.69 3.05 -12.46
C LYS A 84 -1.98 1.61 -12.07
N LEU A 85 -3.24 1.25 -12.12
CA LEU A 85 -3.71 -0.09 -11.78
C LEU A 85 -3.15 -1.12 -12.77
N LYS A 86 -2.85 -2.32 -12.29
CA LYS A 86 -2.40 -3.45 -13.12
C LYS A 86 -3.55 -4.35 -13.60
N GLY A 87 -4.76 -4.11 -13.13
CA GLY A 87 -5.97 -4.76 -13.57
C GLY A 87 -6.75 -3.89 -14.56
N SER A 88 -7.77 -4.48 -15.18
CA SER A 88 -8.78 -3.76 -15.96
C SER A 88 -10.11 -3.91 -15.25
N PRO A 89 -10.32 -3.30 -14.07
CA PRO A 89 -11.60 -3.33 -13.42
C PRO A 89 -12.63 -2.62 -14.29
N ASN A 90 -13.90 -3.04 -14.22
CA ASN A 90 -15.03 -2.34 -14.85
C ASN A 90 -15.39 -1.08 -14.08
N TYR A 91 -14.42 -0.19 -13.90
CA TYR A 91 -14.59 1.07 -13.18
C TYR A 91 -14.80 2.23 -14.14
N SER A 92 -15.54 3.21 -13.69
CA SER A 92 -15.61 4.53 -14.34
C SER A 92 -14.24 5.23 -14.26
N ALA A 93 -14.02 6.23 -15.10
CA ALA A 93 -12.79 7.02 -15.06
C ALA A 93 -12.55 7.71 -13.71
N SER A 94 -13.61 8.08 -13.00
CA SER A 94 -13.53 8.70 -11.67
C SER A 94 -13.10 7.69 -10.59
N GLU A 95 -13.64 6.48 -10.62
CA GLU A 95 -13.24 5.40 -9.71
C GLU A 95 -11.78 5.01 -9.93
N MET A 96 -11.35 4.86 -11.20
CA MET A 96 -9.95 4.58 -11.53
C MET A 96 -9.01 5.68 -11.02
N LEU A 97 -9.40 6.96 -11.13
CA LEU A 97 -8.60 8.07 -10.64
C LEU A 97 -8.47 8.05 -9.12
N LEU A 98 -9.56 7.72 -8.41
CA LEU A 98 -9.55 7.59 -6.96
C LEU A 98 -8.61 6.46 -6.51
N ASP A 99 -8.74 5.29 -7.11
CA ASP A 99 -7.91 4.11 -6.78
C ASP A 99 -6.42 4.35 -7.04
N VAL A 100 -6.07 5.04 -8.12
CA VAL A 100 -4.69 5.41 -8.42
C VAL A 100 -4.10 6.34 -7.35
N LYS A 101 -4.88 7.31 -6.87
CA LYS A 101 -4.47 8.19 -5.77
C LYS A 101 -4.37 7.46 -4.44
N MET A 102 -5.32 6.59 -4.14
CA MET A 102 -5.29 5.72 -2.96
C MET A 102 -4.08 4.77 -3.01
N HIS A 103 -3.76 4.22 -4.18
CA HIS A 103 -2.56 3.39 -4.38
C HIS A 103 -1.27 4.16 -4.08
N LYS A 104 -1.14 5.41 -4.54
CA LYS A 104 0.00 6.27 -4.21
C LYS A 104 0.06 6.56 -2.72
N ALA A 105 -1.04 7.00 -2.12
CA ALA A 105 -1.13 7.35 -0.71
C ALA A 105 -0.70 6.18 0.19
N ILE A 106 -1.31 5.01 0.01
CA ILE A 106 -0.99 3.84 0.83
C ILE A 106 0.42 3.30 0.57
N SER A 107 0.98 3.48 -0.63
CA SER A 107 2.37 3.11 -0.92
C SER A 107 3.35 3.97 -0.12
N VAL A 108 3.12 5.28 -0.03
CA VAL A 108 3.95 6.18 0.78
C VAL A 108 3.85 5.83 2.27
N ILE A 109 2.64 5.62 2.78
CA ILE A 109 2.40 5.18 4.16
C ILE A 109 3.11 3.85 4.43
N GLN A 110 3.01 2.88 3.52
CA GLN A 110 3.71 1.60 3.66
C GLN A 110 5.22 1.77 3.78
N PHE A 111 5.86 2.56 2.91
CA PHE A 111 7.30 2.80 3.00
C PHE A 111 7.72 3.43 4.32
N LYS A 112 6.94 4.36 4.85
CA LYS A 112 7.21 4.97 6.16
C LYS A 112 7.10 3.95 7.29
N VAL A 113 6.01 3.16 7.30
CA VAL A 113 5.77 2.14 8.32
C VAL A 113 6.83 1.03 8.25
N GLU A 114 7.16 0.55 7.06
CA GLU A 114 8.22 -0.46 6.88
C GLU A 114 9.57 0.06 7.38
N GLY A 115 9.93 1.30 7.07
CA GLY A 115 11.18 1.91 7.56
C GLY A 115 11.23 2.01 9.08
N GLN A 116 10.10 2.31 9.73
CA GLN A 116 10.01 2.28 11.19
C GLN A 116 10.19 0.86 11.75
N ILE A 117 9.61 -0.16 11.10
CA ILE A 117 9.74 -1.56 11.50
C ILE A 117 11.19 -2.02 11.35
N ILE A 118 11.83 -1.72 10.23
CA ILE A 118 13.24 -2.07 9.96
C ILE A 118 14.14 -1.44 11.04
N LYS A 119 13.96 -0.15 11.32
CA LYS A 119 14.73 0.57 12.34
C LYS A 119 14.57 -0.04 13.73
N LYS A 120 13.38 -0.53 14.08
CA LYS A 120 13.12 -1.20 15.38
C LYS A 120 13.69 -2.62 15.45
N ASN A 121 13.99 -3.23 14.33
CA ASN A 121 14.39 -4.63 14.21
C ASN A 121 15.69 -4.78 13.39
N PRO A 122 16.83 -4.26 13.86
CA PRO A 122 18.09 -4.29 13.10
C PRO A 122 18.56 -5.71 12.76
N GLY A 123 18.15 -6.70 13.56
CA GLY A 123 18.43 -8.11 13.31
C GLY A 123 17.86 -8.66 12.01
N PHE A 124 16.89 -7.97 11.39
CA PHE A 124 16.34 -8.35 10.09
C PHE A 124 17.30 -8.07 8.92
N LYS A 125 18.30 -7.20 9.11
CA LYS A 125 19.29 -6.81 8.09
C LYS A 125 18.64 -6.31 6.78
N LEU A 126 17.56 -5.54 6.91
CA LEU A 126 16.77 -5.04 5.78
C LEU A 126 17.01 -3.54 5.50
N ASP A 127 18.08 -2.95 6.05
CA ASP A 127 18.36 -1.51 5.92
C ASP A 127 18.42 -1.04 4.46
N LYS A 128 18.91 -1.88 3.56
CA LYS A 128 18.95 -1.59 2.11
C LYS A 128 17.56 -1.37 1.47
N ARG A 129 16.48 -1.72 2.15
CA ARG A 129 15.10 -1.47 1.70
C ARG A 129 14.59 -0.08 2.10
N ASN A 130 15.31 0.61 2.97
CA ASN A 130 14.98 1.97 3.38
C ASN A 130 15.47 2.96 2.33
N LEU A 131 14.61 3.34 1.41
CA LEU A 131 14.99 4.18 0.26
C LEU A 131 14.63 5.64 0.40
N LEU A 132 13.70 6.01 1.29
CA LEU A 132 13.18 7.37 1.38
C LEU A 132 14.25 8.42 1.74
N HIS A 133 15.28 8.06 2.49
CA HIS A 133 16.38 8.97 2.84
C HIS A 133 17.46 9.09 1.76
N HIS A 134 17.38 8.29 0.68
CA HIS A 134 18.25 8.39 -0.50
C HIS A 134 17.67 9.32 -1.58
N ILE A 135 16.48 9.87 -1.36
CA ILE A 135 15.80 10.73 -2.32
C ILE A 135 16.21 12.21 -2.10
N ASP A 136 16.68 12.85 -3.14
CA ASP A 136 16.76 14.30 -3.23
C ASP A 136 15.41 14.82 -3.76
N TYR A 137 14.56 15.30 -2.85
CA TYR A 137 13.20 15.74 -3.17
C TYR A 137 13.17 17.05 -3.98
N GLU A 138 14.23 17.87 -3.92
CA GLU A 138 14.34 19.12 -4.70
C GLU A 138 14.71 18.82 -6.14
N LYS A 139 15.69 17.92 -6.36
CA LYS A 139 16.11 17.52 -7.70
C LYS A 139 15.22 16.46 -8.34
N GLY A 140 14.42 15.75 -7.55
CA GLY A 140 13.65 14.61 -8.01
C GLY A 140 14.52 13.42 -8.43
N THR A 141 15.59 13.16 -7.68
CA THR A 141 16.53 12.06 -7.94
C THR A 141 16.65 11.15 -6.74
N ILE A 142 17.13 9.94 -6.97
CA ILE A 142 17.42 8.96 -5.92
C ILE A 142 18.82 8.38 -6.13
N GLU A 143 19.59 8.27 -5.05
CA GLU A 143 20.89 7.62 -5.07
C GLU A 143 20.75 6.13 -4.68
N LEU A 144 21.19 5.23 -5.55
CA LEU A 144 21.22 3.79 -5.33
C LEU A 144 22.58 3.23 -5.71
N ASP A 145 23.23 2.54 -4.78
CA ASP A 145 24.56 1.93 -4.97
C ASP A 145 25.60 2.92 -5.55
N GLY A 146 25.61 4.17 -5.07
CA GLY A 146 26.52 5.23 -5.49
C GLY A 146 26.24 5.82 -6.87
N LYS A 147 25.06 5.54 -7.44
CA LYS A 147 24.60 6.13 -8.72
C LYS A 147 23.33 6.92 -8.51
N GLU A 148 23.26 8.08 -9.14
CA GLU A 148 22.07 8.92 -9.14
C GLU A 148 21.13 8.54 -10.30
N TYR A 149 19.83 8.43 -10.01
CA TYR A 149 18.79 8.13 -10.99
C TYR A 149 17.69 9.18 -10.89
N LYS A 150 17.21 9.65 -12.05
CA LYS A 150 16.05 10.55 -12.10
C LYS A 150 14.77 9.74 -11.77
N MET A 151 13.96 10.28 -10.88
CA MET A 151 12.67 9.69 -10.54
C MET A 151 11.62 10.07 -11.58
N LEU A 152 10.70 9.16 -11.87
CA LEU A 152 9.55 9.40 -12.74
C LEU A 152 8.43 10.16 -11.99
N ASP A 153 8.39 10.02 -10.68
CA ASP A 153 7.47 10.69 -9.77
C ASP A 153 8.25 11.09 -8.51
N SER A 154 8.26 12.37 -8.20
CA SER A 154 8.92 12.93 -7.01
C SER A 154 7.95 13.78 -6.15
N ASN A 155 6.66 13.78 -6.48
CA ASN A 155 5.65 14.49 -5.72
C ASN A 155 5.21 13.71 -4.49
N PHE A 156 5.91 13.90 -3.37
CA PHE A 156 5.63 13.26 -2.07
C PHE A 156 5.41 14.30 -0.97
N PRO A 157 4.29 15.03 -0.99
CA PRO A 157 4.07 16.20 -0.12
C PRO A 157 4.02 15.88 1.37
N THR A 158 3.81 14.62 1.75
CA THR A 158 3.75 14.19 3.15
C THR A 158 5.10 13.71 3.70
N ILE A 159 6.15 13.70 2.88
CA ILE A 159 7.48 13.26 3.32
C ILE A 159 8.30 14.49 3.77
N ASP A 160 8.68 14.51 5.04
CA ASP A 160 9.69 15.45 5.56
C ASP A 160 11.09 14.88 5.27
N PRO A 161 11.92 15.56 4.44
CA PRO A 161 13.27 15.08 4.14
C PRO A 161 14.16 14.88 5.36
N LYS A 162 13.91 15.60 6.47
CA LYS A 162 14.65 15.46 7.73
C LYS A 162 14.19 14.23 8.54
N LYS A 163 12.96 13.77 8.33
CA LYS A 163 12.35 12.64 9.02
C LYS A 163 11.51 11.79 8.05
N PRO A 164 12.10 11.22 7.00
CA PRO A 164 11.36 10.67 5.86
C PRO A 164 10.44 9.49 6.21
N TYR A 165 10.65 8.86 7.35
CA TYR A 165 9.81 7.75 7.83
C TYR A 165 8.80 8.16 8.90
N ALA A 166 8.70 9.44 9.25
CA ALA A 166 7.67 9.92 10.17
C ALA A 166 6.31 9.97 9.46
N LEU A 167 5.28 9.43 10.12
CA LEU A 167 3.90 9.61 9.66
C LEU A 167 3.43 11.03 10.00
N THR A 168 2.61 11.62 9.16
CA THR A 168 1.84 12.82 9.52
C THR A 168 0.70 12.44 10.46
N LYS A 169 -0.04 13.43 10.93
CA LYS A 169 -1.20 13.19 11.80
C LYS A 169 -2.34 12.52 11.03
N GLU A 170 -2.46 12.82 9.76
CA GLU A 170 -3.50 12.32 8.86
C GLU A 170 -3.20 10.88 8.38
N GLU A 171 -1.93 10.52 8.22
CA GLU A 171 -1.46 9.17 7.91
C GLU A 171 -1.60 8.22 9.13
#